data_fd97513a60843f524b0bf5eaac6afb20
#
_entry.id   fd97513a60843f524b0bf5eaac6afb20
#
_cell.length_a   1.000
_cell.length_b   1.000
_cell.length_c   1.000
_cell.angle_alpha   90.00
_cell.angle_beta   90.00
_cell.angle_gamma   90.00
#
_symmetry.space_group_name_H-M   'P 1'
#
loop_
_entity.id
_entity.type
_entity.pdbx_description
1 polymer ?
#
loop_
_entity_poly.entity_id
_entity_poly.type
_entity_poly.pdbx_seq_one_letter_code
_entity_poly.pdbx_strand_id
1 'polypeptide(L)'
;VGDRQLYSVEDAEKYIQDKMLHQLHSLGYSNYSLINKKNVAKIGICGLYDREGLDGIDIGFGILPEYEGLGYAFESSSRIIKAGFEELEISEIKAITNKENIPSQCLLVKLGFNLKGTIILPNENEELLLYKIEK
;
A
#
# COMPACT_ATOMS: atom_id res chain seq x y z
N VAL A 1 5.96 1.60 -1.99
CA VAL A 1 5.97 2.80 -1.14
C VAL A 1 7.15 3.67 -1.57
N GLY A 2 6.87 4.91 -1.97
CA GLY A 2 7.91 5.85 -2.38
C GLY A 2 8.68 6.45 -1.20
N ASP A 3 9.72 7.22 -1.50
CA ASP A 3 10.49 7.93 -0.50
C ASP A 3 9.61 8.98 0.20
N ARG A 4 9.51 8.89 1.52
CA ARG A 4 8.75 9.81 2.37
C ARG A 4 9.63 10.89 3.00
N GLN A 5 10.91 10.92 2.66
CA GLN A 5 11.89 11.86 3.21
C GLN A 5 11.95 11.83 4.74
N LEU A 6 11.88 10.62 5.31
CA LEU A 6 11.97 10.41 6.75
C LEU A 6 13.42 10.08 7.10
N TYR A 7 14.13 11.07 7.63
CA TYR A 7 15.58 10.98 7.86
C TYR A 7 15.96 10.72 9.33
N SER A 8 14.98 10.70 10.23
CA SER A 8 15.19 10.44 11.65
C SER A 8 14.02 9.64 12.25
N VAL A 9 14.22 9.13 13.47
CA VAL A 9 13.14 8.48 14.23
C VAL A 9 12.02 9.48 14.53
N GLU A 10 12.38 10.71 14.86
CA GLU A 10 11.41 11.78 15.11
C GLU A 10 10.56 12.08 13.87
N ASP A 11 11.17 12.11 12.68
CA ASP A 11 10.44 12.29 11.42
C ASP A 11 9.45 11.13 11.20
N ALA A 12 9.87 9.90 11.46
CA ALA A 12 9.02 8.72 11.33
C ALA A 12 7.85 8.76 12.33
N GLU A 13 8.11 9.10 13.58
CA GLU A 13 7.07 9.23 14.61
C GLU A 13 6.03 10.29 14.23
N LYS A 14 6.48 11.46 13.77
CA LYS A 14 5.60 12.53 13.32
C LYS A 14 4.74 12.09 12.14
N TYR A 15 5.35 11.42 11.16
CA TYR A 15 4.61 10.89 10.00
C TYR A 15 3.53 9.88 10.44
N ILE A 16 3.86 8.98 11.36
CA ILE A 16 2.91 8.00 11.88
C ILE A 16 1.74 8.71 12.57
N GLN A 17 2.01 9.69 13.42
CA GLN A 17 0.96 10.42 14.13
C GLN A 17 0.11 11.28 13.19
N ASP A 18 0.72 12.05 12.30
CA ASP A 18 0.02 13.03 11.47
C ASP A 18 -0.74 12.38 10.30
N LYS A 19 -0.26 11.25 9.78
CA LYS A 19 -0.83 10.59 8.59
C LYS A 19 -1.47 9.26 8.91
N MET A 20 -0.72 8.32 9.48
CA MET A 20 -1.19 6.95 9.66
C MET A 20 -2.23 6.82 10.77
N LEU A 21 -1.94 7.35 11.97
CA LEU A 21 -2.88 7.29 13.10
C LEU A 21 -4.09 8.20 12.86
N HIS A 22 -3.89 9.34 12.22
CA HIS A 22 -5.01 10.21 11.86
C HIS A 22 -6.00 9.47 10.95
N GLN A 23 -5.52 8.81 9.91
CA GLN A 23 -6.36 8.02 9.02
C GLN A 23 -7.02 6.85 9.76
N LEU A 24 -6.27 6.15 10.61
CA LEU A 24 -6.81 5.03 11.40
C LEU A 24 -7.98 5.47 12.26
N HIS A 25 -7.86 6.61 12.95
CA HIS A 25 -8.93 7.15 13.79
C HIS A 25 -10.12 7.63 12.98
N SER A 26 -9.89 8.19 11.78
CA SER A 26 -10.95 8.73 10.92
C SER A 26 -11.70 7.65 10.14
N LEU A 27 -10.99 6.69 9.56
CA LEU A 27 -11.54 5.68 8.65
C LEU A 27 -11.64 4.28 9.26
N GLY A 28 -10.96 4.01 10.36
CA GLY A 28 -10.93 2.69 11.00
C GLY A 28 -9.89 1.73 10.41
N TYR A 29 -9.10 2.16 9.43
CA TYR A 29 -8.03 1.36 8.84
C TYR A 29 -6.89 2.26 8.34
N SER A 30 -5.71 1.72 8.20
CA SER A 30 -4.52 2.42 7.73
C SER A 30 -3.44 1.41 7.31
N ASN A 31 -2.20 1.70 7.66
CA ASN A 31 -1.05 0.88 7.39
C ASN A 31 -0.78 -0.08 8.54
N TYR A 32 -0.43 -1.32 8.22
CA TYR A 32 -0.16 -2.36 9.21
C TYR A 32 1.25 -2.90 9.07
N SER A 33 1.89 -3.16 10.21
CA SER A 33 3.17 -3.87 10.24
C SER A 33 2.94 -5.35 10.01
N LEU A 34 3.78 -5.95 9.17
CA LEU A 34 3.75 -7.38 8.89
C LEU A 34 4.73 -8.10 9.79
N ILE A 35 4.24 -9.04 10.57
CA ILE A 35 5.02 -9.80 11.54
C ILE A 35 4.97 -11.28 11.20
N ASN A 36 6.14 -11.93 11.15
CA ASN A 36 6.21 -13.37 10.94
C ASN A 36 5.71 -14.10 12.21
N LYS A 37 4.72 -14.97 12.03
CA LYS A 37 4.09 -15.68 13.15
C LYS A 37 5.04 -16.63 13.88
N LYS A 38 6.05 -17.17 13.19
CA LYS A 38 6.96 -18.17 13.76
C LYS A 38 8.06 -17.55 14.61
N ASN A 39 8.67 -16.47 14.15
CA ASN A 39 9.84 -15.87 14.80
C ASN A 39 9.65 -14.41 15.22
N VAL A 40 8.44 -13.85 15.04
CA VAL A 40 8.08 -12.47 15.38
C VAL A 40 8.92 -11.42 14.64
N ALA A 41 9.58 -11.81 13.56
CA ALA A 41 10.36 -10.88 12.75
C ALA A 41 9.46 -9.87 12.05
N LYS A 42 9.91 -8.63 12.00
CA LYS A 42 9.23 -7.55 11.25
C LYS A 42 9.63 -7.65 9.79
N ILE A 43 8.65 -7.91 8.92
CA ILE A 43 8.86 -8.20 7.50
C ILE A 43 8.71 -6.96 6.64
N GLY A 44 7.75 -6.10 6.97
CA GLY A 44 7.42 -4.92 6.18
C GLY A 44 6.10 -4.32 6.60
N ILE A 45 5.46 -3.67 5.64
CA ILE A 45 4.18 -2.99 5.84
C ILE A 45 3.22 -3.29 4.70
N CYS A 46 1.93 -3.27 4.99
CA CYS A 46 0.86 -3.34 3.99
C CYS A 46 -0.37 -2.64 4.54
N GLY A 47 -1.10 -1.93 3.70
CA GLY A 47 -2.29 -1.24 4.16
C GLY A 47 -3.10 -0.59 3.06
N LEU A 48 -4.18 0.04 3.48
CA LEU A 48 -5.08 0.80 2.64
C LEU A 48 -4.99 2.28 2.99
N TYR A 49 -4.96 3.13 1.99
CA TYR A 49 -4.70 4.56 2.14
C TYR A 49 -5.78 5.40 1.47
N ASP A 50 -6.14 6.48 2.12
CA ASP A 50 -6.87 7.60 1.52
C ASP A 50 -5.81 8.65 1.16
N ARG A 51 -5.36 8.60 -0.09
CA ARG A 51 -4.23 9.39 -0.58
C ARG A 51 -4.69 10.66 -1.25
N GLU A 52 -4.07 11.80 -0.92
CA GLU A 52 -4.31 13.06 -1.61
C GLU A 52 -4.03 12.94 -3.11
N GLY A 53 -4.95 13.42 -3.93
CA GLY A 53 -4.83 13.41 -5.39
C GLY A 53 -5.26 12.12 -6.06
N LEU A 54 -5.67 11.13 -5.30
CA LEU A 54 -6.23 9.88 -5.81
C LEU A 54 -7.63 9.68 -5.23
N ASP A 55 -8.62 9.65 -6.10
CA ASP A 55 -10.00 9.42 -5.70
C ASP A 55 -10.18 7.96 -5.25
N GLY A 56 -10.77 7.78 -4.05
CA GLY A 56 -10.98 6.46 -3.47
C GLY A 56 -9.76 5.96 -2.68
N ILE A 57 -9.76 4.66 -2.42
CA ILE A 57 -8.76 4.00 -1.54
C ILE A 57 -7.74 3.27 -2.39
N ASP A 58 -6.47 3.37 -2.03
CA ASP A 58 -5.41 2.61 -2.67
C ASP A 58 -4.69 1.68 -1.69
N ILE A 59 -4.14 0.59 -2.23
CA ILE A 59 -3.31 -0.33 -1.47
C ILE A 59 -1.84 0.03 -1.64
N GLY A 60 -1.08 -0.07 -0.56
CA GLY A 60 0.37 0.07 -0.58
C GLY A 60 1.03 -1.02 0.22
N PHE A 61 2.23 -1.42 -0.18
CA PHE A 61 3.01 -2.41 0.53
C PHE A 61 4.50 -2.12 0.37
N GLY A 62 5.26 -2.52 1.36
CA GLY A 62 6.72 -2.46 1.34
C GLY A 62 7.26 -3.62 2.13
N ILE A 63 8.16 -4.39 1.53
CA ILE A 63 8.80 -5.54 2.16
C ILE A 63 10.27 -5.23 2.34
N LEU A 64 10.81 -5.55 3.51
CA LEU A 64 12.25 -5.39 3.75
C LEU A 64 13.04 -6.28 2.78
N PRO A 65 14.21 -5.80 2.27
CA PRO A 65 14.96 -6.51 1.23
C PRO A 65 15.24 -7.98 1.53
N GLU A 66 15.56 -8.32 2.78
CA GLU A 66 15.85 -9.68 3.20
C GLU A 66 14.66 -10.63 3.14
N TYR A 67 13.44 -10.10 3.02
CA TYR A 67 12.20 -10.88 2.97
C TYR A 67 11.51 -10.83 1.60
N GLU A 68 12.12 -10.17 0.62
CA GLU A 68 11.57 -10.11 -0.74
C GLU A 68 11.66 -11.47 -1.44
N GLY A 69 10.75 -11.72 -2.38
CA GLY A 69 10.73 -12.95 -3.16
C GLY A 69 10.23 -14.20 -2.42
N LEU A 70 9.64 -14.04 -1.22
CA LEU A 70 9.16 -15.14 -0.39
C LEU A 70 7.63 -15.24 -0.33
N GLY A 71 6.93 -14.43 -1.10
CA GLY A 71 5.46 -14.46 -1.16
C GLY A 71 4.74 -13.61 -0.13
N TYR A 72 5.44 -12.91 0.73
CA TYR A 72 4.82 -12.11 1.80
C TYR A 72 3.97 -10.95 1.27
N ALA A 73 4.40 -10.28 0.21
CA ALA A 73 3.63 -9.19 -0.38
C ALA A 73 2.31 -9.69 -0.95
N PHE A 74 2.31 -10.82 -1.63
CA PHE A 74 1.08 -11.44 -2.17
C PHE A 74 0.15 -11.87 -1.04
N GLU A 75 0.66 -12.58 -0.04
CA GLU A 75 -0.13 -13.07 1.09
C GLU A 75 -0.80 -11.93 1.87
N SER A 76 -0.03 -10.91 2.24
CA SER A 76 -0.54 -9.77 3.00
C SER A 76 -1.51 -8.92 2.17
N SER A 77 -1.19 -8.65 0.93
CA SER A 77 -2.05 -7.86 0.04
C SER A 77 -3.37 -8.58 -0.23
N SER A 78 -3.34 -9.89 -0.48
CA SER A 78 -4.55 -10.71 -0.65
C SER A 78 -5.47 -10.61 0.58
N ARG A 79 -4.90 -10.69 1.78
CA ARG A 79 -5.66 -10.59 3.02
C ARG A 79 -6.25 -9.20 3.23
N ILE A 80 -5.49 -8.15 2.94
CA ILE A 80 -5.95 -6.76 3.08
C ILE A 80 -7.06 -6.45 2.07
N ILE A 81 -6.93 -6.91 0.82
CA ILE A 81 -7.96 -6.73 -0.20
C ILE A 81 -9.27 -7.42 0.23
N LYS A 82 -9.17 -8.65 0.72
CA LYS A 82 -10.33 -9.39 1.22
C LYS A 82 -11.01 -8.66 2.37
N ALA A 83 -10.23 -8.18 3.34
CA ALA A 83 -10.75 -7.40 4.45
C ALA A 83 -11.42 -6.11 3.98
N GLY A 84 -10.82 -5.43 3.02
CA GLY A 84 -11.37 -4.21 2.43
C GLY A 84 -12.76 -4.44 1.86
N PHE A 85 -12.94 -5.50 1.09
CA PHE A 85 -14.21 -5.82 0.47
C PHE A 85 -15.26 -6.38 1.44
N GLU A 86 -14.85 -7.28 2.34
CA GLU A 86 -15.78 -8.03 3.19
C GLU A 86 -16.06 -7.36 4.54
N GLU A 87 -15.06 -6.70 5.13
CA GLU A 87 -15.14 -6.16 6.49
C GLU A 87 -15.24 -4.63 6.53
N LEU A 88 -14.68 -3.93 5.56
CA LEU A 88 -14.60 -2.47 5.53
C LEU A 88 -15.55 -1.81 4.53
N GLU A 89 -16.37 -2.60 3.85
CA GLU A 89 -17.38 -2.12 2.89
C GLU A 89 -16.80 -1.27 1.74
N ILE A 90 -15.55 -1.52 1.36
CA ILE A 90 -14.90 -0.87 0.23
C ILE A 90 -15.33 -1.61 -1.04
N SER A 91 -15.76 -0.88 -2.07
CA SER A 91 -16.24 -1.46 -3.34
C SER A 91 -15.15 -1.58 -4.40
N GLU A 92 -14.13 -0.74 -4.34
CA GLU A 92 -12.99 -0.79 -5.26
C GLU A 92 -11.72 -0.36 -4.55
N ILE A 93 -10.59 -0.94 -4.96
CA ILE A 93 -9.27 -0.58 -4.45
C ILE A 93 -8.38 -0.26 -5.64
N LYS A 94 -7.66 0.86 -5.55
CA LYS A 94 -6.68 1.28 -6.54
C LYS A 94 -5.27 0.91 -6.10
N ALA A 95 -4.34 0.96 -7.04
CA ALA A 95 -2.92 0.82 -6.76
C ALA A 95 -2.14 1.66 -7.75
N ILE A 96 -1.06 2.27 -7.30
CA ILE A 96 -0.18 3.05 -8.17
C ILE A 96 1.24 2.50 -8.05
N THR A 97 1.98 2.50 -9.16
CA THR A 97 3.36 2.04 -9.19
C THR A 97 4.12 2.69 -10.33
N ASN A 98 5.44 2.74 -10.21
CA ASN A 98 6.30 3.28 -11.25
C ASN A 98 6.34 2.35 -12.46
N LYS A 99 6.54 2.93 -13.64
CA LYS A 99 6.63 2.20 -14.90
C LYS A 99 7.80 1.20 -14.93
N GLU A 100 8.87 1.49 -14.20
CA GLU A 100 10.04 0.63 -14.09
C GLU A 100 9.91 -0.46 -13.02
N ASN A 101 8.92 -0.37 -12.13
CA ASN A 101 8.75 -1.34 -11.05
C ASN A 101 7.99 -2.58 -11.54
N ILE A 102 8.69 -3.43 -12.29
CA ILE A 102 8.11 -4.64 -12.87
C ILE A 102 7.62 -5.63 -11.81
N PRO A 103 8.35 -5.91 -10.71
CA PRO A 103 7.84 -6.82 -9.67
C PRO A 103 6.49 -6.37 -9.09
N SER A 104 6.31 -5.07 -8.86
CA SER A 104 5.04 -4.52 -8.37
C SER A 104 3.91 -4.72 -9.38
N GLN A 105 4.18 -4.45 -10.66
CA GLN A 105 3.20 -4.66 -11.73
C GLN A 105 2.76 -6.12 -11.82
N CYS A 106 3.71 -7.05 -11.77
CA CYS A 106 3.41 -8.48 -11.80
C CYS A 106 2.57 -8.90 -10.59
N LEU A 107 2.89 -8.39 -9.42
CA LEU A 107 2.13 -8.66 -8.20
C LEU A 107 0.68 -8.15 -8.31
N LEU A 108 0.50 -6.93 -8.80
CA LEU A 108 -0.84 -6.36 -8.98
C LEU A 108 -1.70 -7.18 -9.94
N VAL A 109 -1.13 -7.60 -11.06
CA VAL A 109 -1.84 -8.48 -12.02
C VAL A 109 -2.20 -9.81 -11.35
N LYS A 110 -1.28 -10.41 -10.63
CA LYS A 110 -1.51 -11.67 -9.91
C LYS A 110 -2.61 -11.54 -8.85
N LEU A 111 -2.73 -10.37 -8.22
CA LEU A 111 -3.79 -10.08 -7.25
C LEU A 111 -5.17 -9.83 -7.89
N GLY A 112 -5.23 -9.67 -9.20
CA GLY A 112 -6.47 -9.43 -9.94
C GLY A 112 -6.72 -7.98 -10.32
N PHE A 113 -5.74 -7.09 -10.12
CA PHE A 113 -5.86 -5.70 -10.58
C PHE A 113 -5.76 -5.59 -12.09
N ASN A 114 -6.46 -4.61 -12.64
CA ASN A 114 -6.41 -4.27 -14.06
C ASN A 114 -5.80 -2.89 -14.24
N LEU A 115 -4.93 -2.74 -15.23
CA LEU A 115 -4.35 -1.45 -15.60
C LEU A 115 -5.44 -0.54 -16.18
N LYS A 116 -5.59 0.66 -15.63
CA LYS A 116 -6.60 1.64 -16.05
C LYS A 116 -6.00 2.85 -16.78
N GLY A 117 -4.73 3.08 -16.68
CA GLY A 117 -4.05 4.20 -17.31
C GLY A 117 -2.91 4.71 -16.44
N THR A 118 -2.72 6.02 -16.45
CA THR A 118 -1.65 6.69 -15.73
C THR A 118 -2.19 7.84 -14.89
N ILE A 119 -1.41 8.27 -13.90
CA ILE A 119 -1.74 9.37 -13.02
C ILE A 119 -0.48 10.11 -12.60
N ILE A 120 -0.60 11.41 -12.39
CA ILE A 120 0.44 12.24 -11.77
C ILE A 120 -0.14 12.79 -10.48
N LEU A 121 0.49 12.47 -9.35
CA LEU A 121 0.04 12.94 -8.04
C LEU A 121 0.36 14.43 -7.84
N PRO A 122 -0.39 15.15 -6.96
CA PRO A 122 -0.11 16.54 -6.66
C PRO A 122 1.33 16.76 -6.20
N ASN A 123 1.96 17.83 -6.69
CA ASN A 123 3.34 18.20 -6.37
C ASN A 123 4.41 17.20 -6.84
N GLU A 124 4.03 16.26 -7.70
CA GLU A 124 4.94 15.31 -8.32
C GLU A 124 4.96 15.53 -9.84
N ASN A 125 6.04 15.12 -10.50
CA ASN A 125 6.20 15.25 -11.95
C ASN A 125 6.19 13.91 -12.66
N GLU A 126 6.33 12.81 -11.90
CA GLU A 126 6.41 11.47 -12.45
C GLU A 126 5.04 10.91 -12.76
N GLU A 127 4.90 10.33 -13.95
CA GLU A 127 3.68 9.63 -14.36
C GLU A 127 3.73 8.19 -13.85
N LEU A 128 2.74 7.83 -13.04
CA LEU A 128 2.62 6.50 -12.44
C LEU A 128 1.55 5.67 -13.17
N LEU A 129 1.70 4.36 -13.15
CA LEU A 129 0.66 3.44 -13.61
C LEU A 129 -0.44 3.34 -12.56
N LEU A 130 -1.68 3.39 -13.02
CA LEU A 130 -2.88 3.27 -12.17
C LEU A 130 -3.58 1.95 -12.45
N TYR A 131 -3.72 1.15 -11.40
CA TYR A 131 -4.43 -0.13 -11.41
C TYR A 131 -5.68 -0.05 -10.54
N LYS A 132 -6.65 -0.92 -10.83
CA LYS A 132 -7.89 -1.00 -10.03
C LYS A 132 -8.38 -2.45 -9.93
N ILE A 133 -8.92 -2.81 -8.76
CA ILE A 133 -9.68 -4.04 -8.55
C ILE A 133 -11.04 -3.67 -7.96
N GLU A 134 -12.10 -4.32 -8.42
CA GLU A 134 -13.45 -4.16 -7.91
C GLU A 134 -13.89 -5.43 -7.17
N LYS A 135 -14.76 -5.23 -6.21
CA LYS A 135 -15.35 -6.33 -5.44
C LYS A 135 -16.15 -7.28 -6.34
#